data_3dbee0ced767ce0733691a45f8cf3a0f
#
_entry.id   3dbee0ced767ce0733691a45f8cf3a0f
#
_cell.length_a   1.000
_cell.length_b   1.000
_cell.length_c   1.000
_cell.angle_alpha   90.00
_cell.angle_beta   90.00
_cell.angle_gamma   90.00
#
_symmetry.space_group_name_H-M   'P 1'
#
loop_
_entity.id
_entity.type
_entity.pdbx_description
1 polymer ?
#
loop_
_entity_poly.entity_id
_entity_poly.type
_entity_poly.pdbx_seq_one_letter_code
_entity_poly.pdbx_strand_id
1 'polypeptide(L)' 'MASTDELSAKLCELDAEFDREMRARGFDPAQAENVALPSHLAALYAKREQINAQLAELEEKADD' A
#
# COMPACT_ATOMS: atom_id res chain seq x y z
N MET A 1 7.74 -2.89 18.67
CA MET A 1 6.70 -1.97 18.21
C MET A 1 7.09 -1.34 16.88
N ALA A 2 6.15 -1.33 15.96
CA ALA A 2 6.40 -0.70 14.67
C ALA A 2 6.40 0.81 14.83
N SER A 3 7.43 1.46 14.30
CA SER A 3 7.51 2.91 14.30
C SER A 3 6.92 3.46 13.01
N THR A 4 6.66 4.76 12.99
CA THR A 4 6.19 5.42 11.79
C THR A 4 7.18 5.22 10.63
N ASP A 5 8.47 5.27 10.93
CA ASP A 5 9.50 5.06 9.91
C ASP A 5 9.45 3.65 9.33
N GLU A 6 9.24 2.65 10.17
CA GLU A 6 9.14 1.26 9.72
C GLU A 6 7.92 1.05 8.84
N LEU A 7 6.78 1.61 9.25
CA LEU A 7 5.55 1.50 8.48
C LEU A 7 5.68 2.23 7.15
N SER A 8 6.31 3.39 7.17
CA SER A 8 6.55 4.17 5.95
C SER A 8 7.43 3.39 4.97
N ALA A 9 8.48 2.75 5.48
CA ALA A 9 9.36 1.94 4.66
C ALA A 9 8.63 0.75 4.06
N LYS A 10 7.81 0.09 4.85
CA LYS A 10 6.99 -1.03 4.37
C LYS A 10 6.02 -0.59 3.31
N LEU A 11 5.38 0.55 3.52
CA LEU A 11 4.44 1.09 2.54
C LEU A 11 5.14 1.37 1.22
N CYS A 12 6.33 1.94 1.29
CA CYS A 12 7.14 2.21 0.10
C CYS A 12 7.45 0.94 -0.67
N GLU A 13 7.83 -0.11 0.05
CA GLU A 13 8.11 -1.41 -0.55
C GLU A 13 6.87 -2.01 -1.21
N LEU A 14 5.75 -1.97 -0.51
CA LEU A 14 4.50 -2.50 -1.05
C LEU A 14 4.03 -1.72 -2.25
N ASP A 15 4.15 -0.40 -2.20
CA ASP A 15 3.79 0.46 -3.32
C ASP A 15 4.64 0.15 -4.56
N ALA A 16 5.95 0.01 -4.37
CA ALA A 16 6.85 -0.29 -5.47
C ALA A 16 6.55 -1.66 -6.07
N GLU A 17 6.32 -2.64 -5.20
CA GLU A 17 5.99 -3.99 -5.64
C GLU A 17 4.67 -4.02 -6.39
N PHE A 18 3.66 -3.36 -5.85
CA PHE A 18 2.34 -3.28 -6.47
C PHE A 18 2.43 -2.61 -7.85
N ASP A 19 3.12 -1.50 -7.91
CA ASP A 19 3.31 -0.76 -9.16
C ASP A 19 3.99 -1.64 -10.21
N ARG A 20 5.08 -2.29 -9.82
CA ARG A 20 5.83 -3.16 -10.72
C ARG A 20 4.97 -4.32 -11.23
N GLU A 21 4.22 -4.95 -10.33
CA GLU A 21 3.36 -6.07 -10.71
C GLU A 21 2.23 -5.64 -11.62
N MET A 22 1.65 -4.49 -11.35
CA MET A 22 0.60 -3.95 -12.21
C MET A 22 1.12 -3.70 -13.62
N ARG A 23 2.27 -3.04 -13.72
CA ARG A 23 2.88 -2.73 -15.02
C ARG A 23 3.29 -3.98 -15.78
N ALA A 24 3.79 -4.98 -15.05
CA ALA A 24 4.19 -6.24 -15.66
C ALA A 24 3.02 -6.96 -16.32
N ARG A 25 1.80 -6.72 -15.80
CA ARG A 25 0.59 -7.33 -16.34
C ARG A 25 -0.17 -6.41 -17.29
N GLY A 26 0.37 -5.25 -17.58
CA GLY A 26 -0.25 -4.29 -18.50
C GLY A 26 -1.34 -3.44 -17.88
N PHE A 27 -1.42 -3.39 -16.55
CA PHE A 27 -2.35 -2.52 -15.86
C PHE A 27 -1.71 -1.17 -15.55
N ASP A 28 -2.55 -0.15 -15.45
CA ASP A 28 -2.10 1.16 -15.00
C ASP A 28 -2.30 1.24 -13.48
N PRO A 29 -1.23 1.40 -12.68
CA PRO A 29 -1.38 1.48 -11.23
C PRO A 29 -2.34 2.56 -10.76
N ALA A 30 -2.46 3.64 -11.52
CA ALA A 30 -3.38 4.71 -11.17
C ALA A 30 -4.85 4.28 -11.30
N GLN A 31 -5.12 3.21 -12.03
CA GLN A 31 -6.46 2.69 -12.26
C GLN A 31 -6.78 1.49 -11.36
N ALA A 32 -5.99 1.26 -10.32
CA ALA A 32 -6.15 0.09 -9.47
C ALA A 32 -7.56 -0.05 -8.88
N GLU A 33 -8.20 1.07 -8.58
CA GLU A 33 -9.55 1.07 -8.01
C GLU A 33 -10.63 0.79 -9.05
N ASN A 34 -10.31 0.93 -10.31
CA ASN A 34 -11.27 0.83 -11.41
C ASN A 34 -11.18 -0.47 -12.20
N VAL A 35 -10.26 -1.36 -11.81
CA VAL A 35 -10.08 -2.64 -12.50
C VAL A 35 -10.19 -3.78 -11.52
N ALA A 36 -10.58 -4.95 -12.04
CA ALA A 36 -10.63 -6.17 -11.23
C ALA A 36 -9.21 -6.69 -11.08
N LEU A 37 -8.69 -6.69 -9.85
CA LEU A 37 -7.32 -7.10 -9.58
C LEU A 37 -7.24 -8.62 -9.42
N PRO A 38 -6.19 -9.26 -9.98
CA PRO A 38 -5.90 -10.66 -9.65
C PRO A 38 -5.65 -10.82 -8.15
N SER A 39 -5.82 -12.03 -7.63
CA SER A 39 -5.69 -12.30 -6.20
C SER A 39 -4.40 -11.77 -5.59
N HIS A 40 -3.29 -11.97 -6.29
CA HIS A 40 -1.98 -11.52 -5.81
C HIS A 40 -1.94 -10.00 -5.66
N LEU A 41 -2.43 -9.28 -6.67
CA LEU A 41 -2.46 -7.82 -6.63
C LEU A 41 -3.46 -7.31 -5.60
N ALA A 42 -4.59 -7.98 -5.47
CA ALA A 42 -5.59 -7.61 -4.47
C ALA A 42 -5.01 -7.74 -3.06
N ALA A 43 -4.20 -8.77 -2.82
CA ALA A 43 -3.55 -8.97 -1.53
C ALA A 43 -2.54 -7.86 -1.24
N LEU A 44 -1.77 -7.47 -2.25
CA LEU A 44 -0.81 -6.36 -2.09
C LEU A 44 -1.53 -5.05 -1.81
N TYR A 45 -2.61 -4.82 -2.52
CA TYR A 45 -3.41 -3.62 -2.32
C TYR A 45 -3.97 -3.57 -0.90
N ALA A 46 -4.50 -4.69 -0.41
CA ALA A 46 -5.05 -4.76 0.94
C ALA A 46 -3.98 -4.48 2.01
N LYS A 47 -2.79 -5.04 1.83
CA LYS A 47 -1.69 -4.79 2.75
C LYS A 47 -1.29 -3.32 2.77
N ARG A 48 -1.24 -2.72 1.61
CA ARG A 48 -0.91 -1.30 1.49
C ARG A 48 -1.92 -0.45 2.23
N GLU A 49 -3.21 -0.76 2.07
CA GLU A 49 -4.27 -0.01 2.74
C GLU A 49 -4.23 -0.19 4.24
N GLN A 50 -3.88 -1.38 4.73
CA GLN A 50 -3.72 -1.61 6.15
C GLN A 50 -2.62 -0.74 6.74
N ILE A 51 -1.49 -0.65 6.06
CA ILE A 51 -0.38 0.16 6.54
C ILE A 51 -0.73 1.65 6.49
N ASN A 52 -1.42 2.07 5.45
CA ASN A 52 -1.91 3.45 5.37
C ASN A 52 -2.81 3.79 6.56
N ALA A 53 -3.70 2.88 6.92
CA ALA A 53 -4.58 3.09 8.07
C ALA A 53 -3.80 3.18 9.38
N GLN A 54 -2.79 2.33 9.54
CA GLN A 54 -1.94 2.38 10.73
C GLN A 54 -1.16 3.67 10.82
N LEU A 55 -0.63 4.14 9.69
CA LEU A 55 0.09 5.42 9.64
C LEU A 55 -0.83 6.57 10.00
N ALA A 56 -2.04 6.57 9.48
CA ALA A 56 -3.01 7.61 9.78
C ALA A 56 -3.34 7.66 11.29
N GLU A 57 -3.48 6.48 11.90
CA GLU A 57 -3.72 6.40 13.34
C GLU A 57 -2.55 6.96 14.15
N LEU A 58 -1.33 6.62 13.75
CA LEU A 58 -0.14 7.10 14.44
C LEU A 58 0.02 8.60 14.30
N GLU A 59 -0.29 9.13 13.12
CA GLU A 59 -0.22 10.57 12.88
C GLU A 59 -1.23 11.32 13.73
N GLU A 60 -2.44 10.77 13.88
CA GLU A 60 -3.45 11.36 14.74
C GLU A 60 -2.99 11.41 16.20
N LYS A 61 -2.40 10.31 16.67
CA LYS A 61 -1.94 10.23 18.05
C LYS A 61 -0.74 11.13 18.32
N ALA A 62 0.08 11.33 17.31
CA ALA A 62 1.27 12.17 17.46
C ALA A 62 0.94 13.64 17.44
N ASP A 63 -0.26 13.98 17.07
CA ASP A 63 -0.69 15.36 16.88
C ASP A 63 -1.17 16.04 18.15
N ASP A 64 -0.87 15.51 19.27
CA ASP A 64 -1.24 16.10 20.54
C ASP A 64 -0.38 17.30 20.89
#